data_241ad25b3fcc4456b308f98e40b136c4
#
_entry.id   241ad25b3fcc4456b308f98e40b136c4
#
_cell.length_a   1.000
_cell.length_b   1.000
_cell.length_c   1.000
_cell.angle_alpha   90.00
_cell.angle_beta   90.00
_cell.angle_gamma   90.00
#
_symmetry.space_group_name_H-M   'P 1'
#
loop_
_entity.id
_entity.type
_entity.pdbx_description
1 polymer ?
#
loop_
_entity_poly.entity_id
_entity_poly.type
_entity_poly.pdbx_seq_one_letter_code
_entity_poly.pdbx_strand_id
1 'polypeptide(L)'
;MLTHFFISLFLILVLSALLFKFAISDGDFTLLSRRHVKREEIEDKVVWITGASRGIGEILAKQLASLGAKLILSARNETELERVRKQLTGKYAPEQVKILPLDLTSGEATLKEAVDKAESFFPGVGVDYMIHNAAYERPKTTALDVTEESLKATFNVNVFGTICLTRLLTPFMLRRGRGHFVVMSSAAGKTPAPGQAVYSASKYALNGYFHSLRSELCQKGIKVTVVCPGPIETSNGSGATTSGTKVSSEKRVSAERCVELTIIAASHGLKEVWISYQGIFGFFFQSHLLGTTPSQGGEPPARQPNY
;
A
#
# COMPACT_ATOMS: atom_id res chain seq x y z
N MET A 1 19.64 -48.08 2.14
CA MET A 1 20.64 -47.02 2.14
C MET A 1 20.55 -46.14 0.86
N LEU A 2 20.61 -46.73 -0.33
CA LEU A 2 20.55 -46.01 -1.61
C LEU A 2 19.24 -45.21 -1.82
N THR A 3 18.09 -45.81 -1.49
CA THR A 3 16.77 -45.16 -1.56
C THR A 3 16.66 -43.94 -0.64
N HIS A 4 17.15 -43.99 0.58
CA HIS A 4 17.18 -42.84 1.49
C HIS A 4 18.09 -41.73 0.98
N PHE A 5 19.22 -42.08 0.36
CA PHE A 5 20.10 -41.12 -0.27
C PHE A 5 19.40 -40.36 -1.41
N PHE A 6 18.72 -41.03 -2.34
CA PHE A 6 18.00 -40.40 -3.43
C PHE A 6 16.83 -39.54 -2.94
N ILE A 7 16.09 -39.99 -1.92
CA ILE A 7 15.01 -39.18 -1.31
C ILE A 7 15.58 -37.91 -0.69
N SER A 8 16.68 -38.03 0.07
CA SER A 8 17.31 -36.85 0.68
C SER A 8 17.84 -35.88 -0.38
N LEU A 9 18.49 -36.37 -1.44
CA LEU A 9 18.97 -35.56 -2.53
C LEU A 9 17.82 -34.83 -3.24
N PHE A 10 16.72 -35.52 -3.53
CA PHE A 10 15.53 -34.95 -4.14
C PHE A 10 14.93 -33.84 -3.26
N LEU A 11 14.80 -34.06 -1.95
CA LEU A 11 14.29 -33.06 -1.01
C LEU A 11 15.19 -31.82 -0.94
N ILE A 12 16.53 -31.99 -0.95
CA ILE A 12 17.47 -30.88 -0.99
C ILE A 12 17.31 -30.08 -2.28
N LEU A 13 17.20 -30.73 -3.44
CA LEU A 13 17.01 -30.05 -4.73
C LEU A 13 15.70 -29.28 -4.78
N VAL A 14 14.60 -29.85 -4.30
CA VAL A 14 13.30 -29.17 -4.21
C VAL A 14 13.38 -27.98 -3.28
N LEU A 15 13.96 -28.12 -2.09
CA LEU A 15 14.12 -27.01 -1.14
C LEU A 15 15.00 -25.90 -1.73
N SER A 16 16.12 -26.25 -2.37
CA SER A 16 17.00 -25.28 -3.03
C SER A 16 16.28 -24.54 -4.15
N ALA A 17 15.48 -25.22 -4.97
CA ALA A 17 14.67 -24.59 -6.02
C ALA A 17 13.60 -23.63 -5.44
N LEU A 18 12.94 -24.01 -4.34
CA LEU A 18 11.99 -23.17 -3.64
C LEU A 18 12.65 -21.93 -3.03
N LEU A 19 13.80 -22.11 -2.38
CA LEU A 19 14.58 -20.99 -1.82
C LEU A 19 15.08 -20.05 -2.91
N PHE A 20 15.57 -20.58 -4.04
CA PHE A 20 15.97 -19.77 -5.18
C PHE A 20 14.80 -18.98 -5.75
N LYS A 21 13.65 -19.65 -5.98
CA LYS A 21 12.44 -18.97 -6.45
C LYS A 21 11.98 -17.87 -5.50
N PHE A 22 12.07 -18.10 -4.19
CA PHE A 22 11.75 -17.11 -3.19
C PHE A 22 12.74 -15.94 -3.20
N ALA A 23 14.04 -16.21 -3.31
CA ALA A 23 15.09 -15.19 -3.32
C ALA A 23 15.00 -14.20 -4.50
N ILE A 24 14.46 -14.63 -5.64
CA ILE A 24 14.29 -13.76 -6.83
C ILE A 24 12.89 -13.14 -6.92
N SER A 25 11.97 -13.47 -6.00
CA SER A 25 10.59 -13.00 -6.08
C SER A 25 10.44 -11.55 -5.67
N ASP A 26 9.41 -10.92 -6.20
CA ASP A 26 8.99 -9.54 -5.91
C ASP A 26 7.85 -9.44 -4.90
N GLY A 27 7.50 -10.56 -4.25
CA GLY A 27 6.45 -10.65 -3.25
C GLY A 27 6.67 -11.77 -2.24
N ASP A 28 5.87 -11.77 -1.18
CA ASP A 28 5.91 -12.79 -0.15
C ASP A 28 5.30 -14.15 -0.61
N PHE A 29 5.36 -15.18 0.25
CA PHE A 29 4.84 -16.51 -0.08
C PHE A 29 3.35 -16.51 -0.40
N THR A 30 2.57 -15.61 0.18
CA THR A 30 1.13 -15.54 -0.08
C THR A 30 0.84 -15.07 -1.51
N LEU A 31 1.61 -14.09 -2.00
CA LEU A 31 1.56 -13.63 -3.39
C LEU A 31 2.14 -14.67 -4.37
N LEU A 32 3.25 -15.33 -4.02
CA LEU A 32 3.86 -16.36 -4.86
C LEU A 32 2.94 -17.53 -5.17
N SER A 33 2.01 -17.82 -4.27
CA SER A 33 0.98 -18.86 -4.46
C SER A 33 -0.15 -18.39 -5.39
N ARG A 34 -0.26 -17.09 -5.72
CA ARG A 34 -1.31 -16.48 -6.52
C ARG A 34 -0.69 -15.81 -7.75
N ARG A 35 -0.95 -16.36 -8.94
CA ARG A 35 -0.28 -15.91 -10.17
C ARG A 35 -1.06 -14.86 -10.97
N HIS A 36 -2.38 -14.84 -10.82
CA HIS A 36 -3.26 -14.04 -11.67
C HIS A 36 -4.35 -13.36 -10.85
N VAL A 37 -4.80 -12.22 -11.35
CA VAL A 37 -6.00 -11.53 -10.84
C VAL A 37 -7.22 -12.43 -11.05
N LYS A 38 -8.05 -12.57 -10.03
CA LYS A 38 -9.40 -13.11 -10.18
C LYS A 38 -10.29 -12.03 -10.75
N ARG A 39 -10.45 -12.04 -12.09
CA ARG A 39 -11.18 -10.99 -12.80
C ARG A 39 -12.63 -10.87 -12.33
N GLU A 40 -13.28 -11.97 -12.01
CA GLU A 40 -14.64 -12.07 -11.49
C GLU A 40 -14.86 -11.33 -10.17
N GLU A 41 -13.78 -11.15 -9.38
CA GLU A 41 -13.81 -10.39 -8.12
C GLU A 41 -13.63 -8.88 -8.32
N ILE A 42 -13.25 -8.44 -9.53
CA ILE A 42 -12.96 -7.03 -9.87
C ILE A 42 -13.92 -6.49 -10.93
N GLU A 43 -14.23 -7.27 -11.96
CA GLU A 43 -15.12 -6.86 -13.03
C GLU A 43 -16.51 -6.50 -12.47
N ASP A 44 -17.10 -5.41 -12.97
CA ASP A 44 -18.39 -4.85 -12.54
C ASP A 44 -18.46 -4.33 -11.10
N LYS A 45 -17.38 -4.45 -10.30
CA LYS A 45 -17.32 -3.91 -8.93
C LYS A 45 -17.09 -2.41 -8.95
N VAL A 46 -17.64 -1.74 -7.95
CA VAL A 46 -17.41 -0.32 -7.70
C VAL A 46 -16.17 -0.16 -6.82
N VAL A 47 -15.13 0.45 -7.35
CA VAL A 47 -13.84 0.66 -6.68
C VAL A 47 -13.61 2.14 -6.46
N TRP A 48 -13.53 2.57 -5.22
CA TRP A 48 -13.18 3.93 -4.84
C TRP A 48 -11.70 4.04 -4.46
N ILE A 49 -10.94 4.94 -5.11
CA ILE A 49 -9.49 5.09 -4.93
C ILE A 49 -9.19 6.50 -4.43
N THR A 50 -8.53 6.62 -3.26
CA THR A 50 -7.98 7.89 -2.80
C THR A 50 -6.55 8.09 -3.30
N GLY A 51 -6.17 9.35 -3.56
CA GLY A 51 -4.86 9.68 -4.12
C GLY A 51 -4.70 9.21 -5.58
N ALA A 52 -5.79 9.21 -6.35
CA ALA A 52 -5.85 8.67 -7.70
C ALA A 52 -5.23 9.58 -8.78
N SER A 53 -4.74 10.78 -8.44
CA SER A 53 -4.30 11.78 -9.41
C SER A 53 -2.89 11.54 -9.98
N ARG A 54 -2.07 10.69 -9.37
CA ARG A 54 -0.69 10.40 -9.80
C ARG A 54 -0.14 9.11 -9.19
N GLY A 55 1.02 8.66 -9.70
CA GLY A 55 1.79 7.54 -9.15
C GLY A 55 0.99 6.25 -9.03
N ILE A 56 1.11 5.56 -7.91
CA ILE A 56 0.45 4.27 -7.66
C ILE A 56 -1.07 4.38 -7.84
N GLY A 57 -1.70 5.48 -7.38
CA GLY A 57 -3.15 5.67 -7.50
C GLY A 57 -3.64 5.82 -8.94
N GLU A 58 -2.88 6.51 -9.80
CA GLU A 58 -3.17 6.61 -11.24
C GLU A 58 -3.02 5.25 -11.92
N ILE A 59 -1.97 4.48 -11.59
CA ILE A 59 -1.74 3.16 -12.16
C ILE A 59 -2.82 2.17 -11.70
N LEU A 60 -3.25 2.24 -10.42
CA LEU A 60 -4.40 1.49 -9.90
C LEU A 60 -5.66 1.78 -10.73
N ALA A 61 -5.95 3.05 -10.99
CA ALA A 61 -7.10 3.43 -11.81
C ALA A 61 -7.02 2.84 -13.21
N LYS A 62 -5.84 2.91 -13.87
CA LYS A 62 -5.62 2.35 -15.21
C LYS A 62 -5.82 0.83 -15.27
N GLN A 63 -5.18 0.10 -14.35
CA GLN A 63 -5.28 -1.37 -14.35
C GLN A 63 -6.69 -1.85 -13.97
N LEU A 64 -7.34 -1.24 -12.97
CA LEU A 64 -8.69 -1.61 -12.56
C LEU A 64 -9.73 -1.28 -13.64
N ALA A 65 -9.60 -0.14 -14.36
CA ALA A 65 -10.45 0.18 -15.50
C ALA A 65 -10.33 -0.88 -16.59
N SER A 66 -9.10 -1.32 -16.93
CA SER A 66 -8.87 -2.35 -17.94
C SER A 66 -9.44 -3.72 -17.55
N LEU A 67 -9.55 -3.98 -16.24
CA LEU A 67 -10.20 -5.19 -15.70
C LEU A 67 -11.72 -5.09 -15.64
N GLY A 68 -12.30 -3.96 -16.05
CA GLY A 68 -13.75 -3.76 -16.09
C GLY A 68 -14.36 -3.32 -14.76
N ALA A 69 -13.61 -2.69 -13.87
CA ALA A 69 -14.16 -2.07 -12.66
C ALA A 69 -14.86 -0.74 -12.97
N LYS A 70 -15.88 -0.40 -12.18
CA LYS A 70 -16.50 0.93 -12.12
C LYS A 70 -15.71 1.76 -11.11
N LEU A 71 -15.23 2.95 -11.52
CA LEU A 71 -14.28 3.71 -10.68
C LEU A 71 -14.87 4.98 -10.12
N ILE A 72 -14.47 5.27 -8.86
CA ILE A 72 -14.58 6.57 -8.22
C ILE A 72 -13.16 7.02 -7.88
N LEU A 73 -12.73 8.14 -8.45
CA LEU A 73 -11.38 8.68 -8.29
C LEU A 73 -11.39 9.89 -7.37
N SER A 74 -10.60 9.87 -6.31
CA SER A 74 -10.49 10.97 -5.35
C SER A 74 -9.05 11.44 -5.15
N ALA A 75 -8.88 12.73 -5.18
CA ALA A 75 -7.69 13.49 -4.79
C ALA A 75 -8.09 14.95 -4.63
N ARG A 76 -7.18 15.80 -4.13
CA ARG A 76 -7.45 17.24 -3.95
C ARG A 76 -7.58 18.02 -5.27
N ASN A 77 -6.80 17.64 -6.27
CA ASN A 77 -6.76 18.33 -7.57
C ASN A 77 -7.69 17.67 -8.58
N GLU A 78 -8.81 18.31 -8.85
CA GLU A 78 -9.83 17.84 -9.79
C GLU A 78 -9.32 17.78 -11.23
N THR A 79 -8.52 18.77 -11.66
CA THR A 79 -7.94 18.82 -13.01
C THR A 79 -7.06 17.59 -13.29
N GLU A 80 -6.27 17.18 -12.31
CA GLU A 80 -5.44 15.99 -12.43
C GLU A 80 -6.28 14.69 -12.43
N LEU A 81 -7.37 14.66 -11.69
CA LEU A 81 -8.31 13.53 -11.74
C LEU A 81 -8.97 13.43 -13.12
N GLU A 82 -9.36 14.57 -13.72
CA GLU A 82 -9.90 14.61 -15.08
C GLU A 82 -8.86 14.19 -16.13
N ARG A 83 -7.59 14.61 -15.95
CA ARG A 83 -6.50 14.12 -16.81
C ARG A 83 -6.38 12.59 -16.75
N VAL A 84 -6.39 12.02 -15.56
CA VAL A 84 -6.33 10.57 -15.37
C VAL A 84 -7.57 9.91 -16.00
N ARG A 85 -8.78 10.39 -15.72
CA ARG A 85 -10.02 9.85 -16.27
C ARG A 85 -9.99 9.71 -17.79
N LYS A 86 -9.53 10.76 -18.48
CA LYS A 86 -9.44 10.79 -19.95
C LYS A 86 -8.46 9.76 -20.53
N GLN A 87 -7.51 9.29 -19.74
CA GLN A 87 -6.51 8.29 -20.14
C GLN A 87 -6.95 6.85 -19.85
N LEU A 88 -8.07 6.67 -19.14
CA LEU A 88 -8.54 5.33 -18.79
C LEU A 88 -9.19 4.65 -20.00
N THR A 89 -8.95 3.35 -20.11
CA THR A 89 -9.55 2.48 -21.12
C THR A 89 -10.15 1.25 -20.44
N GLY A 90 -11.28 0.75 -20.93
CA GLY A 90 -11.94 -0.43 -20.39
C GLY A 90 -13.45 -0.38 -20.53
N LYS A 91 -14.14 -1.39 -20.01
CA LYS A 91 -15.57 -1.60 -20.14
C LYS A 91 -16.44 -0.38 -19.76
N TYR A 92 -16.01 0.37 -18.74
CA TYR A 92 -16.75 1.51 -18.16
C TYR A 92 -16.02 2.84 -18.28
N ALA A 93 -14.80 2.84 -18.80
CA ALA A 93 -13.97 4.03 -18.89
C ALA A 93 -13.99 4.60 -20.32
N PRO A 94 -13.86 5.93 -20.44
CA PRO A 94 -13.86 6.94 -19.35
C PRO A 94 -15.26 7.41 -18.89
N GLU A 95 -16.35 7.04 -19.59
CA GLU A 95 -17.68 7.68 -19.49
C GLU A 95 -18.32 7.47 -18.11
N GLN A 96 -18.18 6.28 -17.53
CA GLN A 96 -18.79 5.94 -16.25
C GLN A 96 -17.85 6.13 -15.05
N VAL A 97 -16.61 6.60 -15.30
CA VAL A 97 -15.68 6.94 -14.21
C VAL A 97 -16.15 8.21 -13.50
N LYS A 98 -16.33 8.14 -12.20
CA LYS A 98 -16.75 9.26 -11.34
C LYS A 98 -15.56 9.95 -10.73
N ILE A 99 -15.57 11.28 -10.72
CA ILE A 99 -14.58 12.09 -10.03
C ILE A 99 -15.21 12.65 -8.77
N LEU A 100 -14.51 12.51 -7.66
CA LEU A 100 -14.90 13.00 -6.35
C LEU A 100 -13.71 13.69 -5.70
N PRO A 101 -13.51 15.01 -5.93
CA PRO A 101 -12.47 15.77 -5.26
C PRO A 101 -12.60 15.64 -3.75
N LEU A 102 -11.51 15.34 -3.07
CA LEU A 102 -11.51 15.07 -1.63
C LEU A 102 -10.17 15.41 -1.00
N ASP A 103 -10.21 16.18 0.07
CA ASP A 103 -9.12 16.33 1.02
C ASP A 103 -9.41 15.52 2.28
N LEU A 104 -8.56 14.57 2.61
CA LEU A 104 -8.71 13.73 3.81
C LEU A 104 -8.60 14.51 5.12
N THR A 105 -8.15 15.78 5.07
CA THR A 105 -8.03 16.65 6.25
C THR A 105 -9.21 17.60 6.44
N SER A 106 -10.24 17.53 5.57
CA SER A 106 -11.35 18.49 5.53
C SER A 106 -12.38 18.35 6.68
N GLY A 107 -12.16 17.42 7.60
CA GLY A 107 -13.06 17.17 8.73
C GLY A 107 -14.17 16.16 8.43
N GLU A 108 -14.78 15.67 9.51
CA GLU A 108 -15.72 14.55 9.44
C GLU A 108 -16.99 14.85 8.64
N ALA A 109 -17.53 16.06 8.73
CA ALA A 109 -18.75 16.45 8.01
C ALA A 109 -18.55 16.36 6.49
N THR A 110 -17.45 16.93 5.96
CA THR A 110 -17.11 16.88 4.54
C THR A 110 -16.81 15.44 4.09
N LEU A 111 -16.12 14.65 4.91
CA LEU A 111 -15.85 13.24 4.60
C LEU A 111 -17.14 12.43 4.56
N LYS A 112 -18.13 12.74 5.42
CA LYS A 112 -19.46 12.13 5.41
C LYS A 112 -20.19 12.44 4.11
N GLU A 113 -20.24 13.71 3.69
CA GLU A 113 -20.83 14.12 2.41
C GLU A 113 -20.19 13.39 1.24
N ALA A 114 -18.86 13.25 1.25
CA ALA A 114 -18.14 12.50 0.23
C ALA A 114 -18.52 11.02 0.19
N VAL A 115 -18.73 10.37 1.35
CA VAL A 115 -19.20 8.98 1.42
C VAL A 115 -20.60 8.86 0.90
N ASP A 116 -21.54 9.73 1.33
CA ASP A 116 -22.91 9.73 0.85
C ASP A 116 -22.98 9.92 -0.68
N LYS A 117 -22.15 10.82 -1.23
CA LYS A 117 -22.04 11.04 -2.67
C LYS A 117 -21.44 9.83 -3.40
N ALA A 118 -20.39 9.22 -2.87
CA ALA A 118 -19.76 8.03 -3.46
C ALA A 118 -20.75 6.86 -3.55
N GLU A 119 -21.51 6.61 -2.47
CA GLU A 119 -22.55 5.59 -2.44
C GLU A 119 -23.69 5.88 -3.44
N SER A 120 -23.99 7.14 -3.71
CA SER A 120 -25.04 7.56 -4.65
C SER A 120 -24.66 7.42 -6.13
N PHE A 121 -23.39 7.36 -6.47
CA PHE A 121 -22.93 7.29 -7.86
C PHE A 121 -23.37 6.02 -8.61
N PHE A 122 -23.53 4.93 -7.89
CA PHE A 122 -23.96 3.64 -8.43
C PHE A 122 -25.15 3.09 -7.61
N PRO A 123 -26.37 3.59 -7.87
CA PRO A 123 -27.55 3.25 -7.07
C PRO A 123 -27.78 1.73 -7.03
N GLY A 124 -28.11 1.20 -5.84
CA GLY A 124 -28.34 -0.22 -5.60
C GLY A 124 -27.07 -1.08 -5.51
N VAL A 125 -25.92 -0.56 -5.90
CA VAL A 125 -24.62 -1.26 -5.83
C VAL A 125 -23.76 -0.72 -4.66
N GLY A 126 -23.50 0.59 -4.65
CA GLY A 126 -22.61 1.25 -3.71
C GLY A 126 -21.14 0.86 -3.91
N VAL A 127 -20.27 1.23 -2.97
CA VAL A 127 -18.83 0.96 -3.03
C VAL A 127 -18.51 -0.46 -2.57
N ASP A 128 -17.98 -1.31 -3.47
CA ASP A 128 -17.54 -2.68 -3.16
C ASP A 128 -16.11 -2.68 -2.60
N TYR A 129 -15.20 -1.88 -3.20
CA TYR A 129 -13.80 -1.75 -2.76
C TYR A 129 -13.47 -0.32 -2.42
N MET A 130 -12.90 -0.11 -1.25
CA MET A 130 -12.29 1.15 -0.86
C MET A 130 -10.77 1.00 -0.82
N ILE A 131 -10.04 1.64 -1.74
CA ILE A 131 -8.58 1.62 -1.79
C ILE A 131 -8.04 2.90 -1.14
N HIS A 132 -7.55 2.77 0.09
CA HIS A 132 -6.84 3.81 0.81
C HIS A 132 -5.40 3.89 0.32
N ASN A 133 -5.18 4.70 -0.73
CA ASN A 133 -3.86 4.89 -1.33
C ASN A 133 -3.28 6.29 -1.06
N ALA A 134 -4.12 7.28 -0.80
CA ALA A 134 -3.62 8.62 -0.47
C ALA A 134 -2.68 8.58 0.73
N ALA A 135 -1.52 9.17 0.57
CA ALA A 135 -0.53 9.31 1.63
C ALA A 135 0.23 10.63 1.51
N TYR A 136 0.70 11.10 2.63
CA TYR A 136 1.59 12.24 2.76
C TYR A 136 2.91 11.79 3.34
N GLU A 137 3.98 12.01 2.59
CA GLU A 137 5.35 11.73 2.99
C GLU A 137 6.16 13.02 2.80
N ARG A 138 6.87 13.42 3.83
CA ARG A 138 7.79 14.55 3.78
C ARG A 138 9.21 14.09 3.43
N PRO A 139 10.09 15.02 3.02
CA PRO A 139 11.52 14.73 2.92
C PRO A 139 12.04 14.09 4.21
N LYS A 140 13.01 13.19 4.07
CA LYS A 140 13.61 12.51 5.22
C LYS A 140 14.22 13.52 6.19
N THR A 141 13.93 13.34 7.48
CA THR A 141 14.50 14.14 8.57
C THR A 141 14.79 13.24 9.76
N THR A 142 15.71 13.62 10.64
CA THR A 142 15.97 12.81 11.83
C THR A 142 14.75 12.81 12.76
N ALA A 143 14.65 11.82 13.65
CA ALA A 143 13.53 11.73 14.58
C ALA A 143 13.49 12.92 15.57
N LEU A 144 14.64 13.55 15.82
CA LEU A 144 14.75 14.69 16.73
C LEU A 144 14.39 16.03 16.07
N ASP A 145 14.54 16.13 14.74
CA ASP A 145 14.27 17.36 13.98
C ASP A 145 12.83 17.44 13.46
N VAL A 146 11.97 16.52 13.90
CA VAL A 146 10.55 16.49 13.51
C VAL A 146 9.82 17.65 14.18
N THR A 147 9.17 18.49 13.35
CA THR A 147 8.30 19.57 13.88
C THR A 147 6.91 19.04 14.18
N GLU A 148 6.21 19.66 15.14
CA GLU A 148 4.81 19.36 15.45
C GLU A 148 3.90 19.48 14.22
N GLU A 149 4.12 20.48 13.39
CA GLU A 149 3.39 20.68 12.14
C GLU A 149 3.57 19.50 11.18
N SER A 150 4.82 19.01 11.03
CA SER A 150 5.13 17.85 10.21
C SER A 150 4.44 16.59 10.70
N LEU A 151 4.46 16.38 12.01
CA LEU A 151 3.78 15.26 12.67
C LEU A 151 2.27 15.32 12.41
N LYS A 152 1.63 16.46 12.71
CA LYS A 152 0.20 16.67 12.50
C LYS A 152 -0.20 16.48 11.03
N ALA A 153 0.52 17.09 10.08
CA ALA A 153 0.22 16.96 8.66
C ALA A 153 0.26 15.52 8.18
N THR A 154 1.26 14.74 8.62
CA THR A 154 1.38 13.33 8.25
C THR A 154 0.25 12.49 8.85
N PHE A 155 -0.03 12.66 10.13
CA PHE A 155 -1.07 11.88 10.80
C PHE A 155 -2.48 12.27 10.34
N ASN A 156 -2.75 13.53 10.07
CA ASN A 156 -4.05 13.98 9.58
C ASN A 156 -4.43 13.30 8.25
N VAL A 157 -3.49 13.23 7.30
CA VAL A 157 -3.75 12.57 6.01
C VAL A 157 -3.70 11.04 6.14
N ASN A 158 -2.60 10.50 6.67
CA ASN A 158 -2.35 9.07 6.59
C ASN A 158 -3.21 8.27 7.56
N VAL A 159 -3.52 8.82 8.74
CA VAL A 159 -4.20 8.09 9.82
C VAL A 159 -5.62 8.59 10.02
N PHE A 160 -5.79 9.84 10.46
CA PHE A 160 -7.10 10.32 10.89
C PHE A 160 -8.11 10.37 9.74
N GLY A 161 -7.75 10.94 8.59
CA GLY A 161 -8.63 11.00 7.42
C GLY A 161 -8.97 9.61 6.89
N THR A 162 -7.98 8.72 6.83
CA THR A 162 -8.15 7.32 6.38
C THR A 162 -9.09 6.54 7.31
N ILE A 163 -8.89 6.65 8.63
CA ILE A 163 -9.75 5.98 9.62
C ILE A 163 -11.15 6.56 9.61
N CYS A 164 -11.28 7.90 9.54
CA CYS A 164 -12.59 8.55 9.49
C CYS A 164 -13.40 8.10 8.27
N LEU A 165 -12.78 8.10 7.09
CA LEU A 165 -13.43 7.66 5.85
C LEU A 165 -13.85 6.18 5.92
N THR A 166 -13.00 5.31 6.49
CA THR A 166 -13.32 3.90 6.73
C THR A 166 -14.54 3.76 7.64
N ARG A 167 -14.54 4.47 8.77
CA ARG A 167 -15.62 4.43 9.75
C ARG A 167 -16.96 4.88 9.16
N LEU A 168 -16.94 5.92 8.34
CA LEU A 168 -18.15 6.46 7.69
C LEU A 168 -18.69 5.54 6.60
N LEU A 169 -17.82 4.84 5.85
CA LEU A 169 -18.22 3.94 4.77
C LEU A 169 -18.66 2.55 5.29
N THR A 170 -18.09 2.08 6.39
CA THR A 170 -18.36 0.74 6.95
C THR A 170 -19.84 0.41 7.14
N PRO A 171 -20.71 1.32 7.66
CA PRO A 171 -22.15 1.01 7.82
C PRO A 171 -22.86 0.68 6.52
N PHE A 172 -22.46 1.30 5.40
CA PHE A 172 -23.03 1.01 4.08
C PHE A 172 -22.63 -0.38 3.60
N MET A 173 -21.37 -0.75 3.75
CA MET A 173 -20.87 -2.08 3.42
C MET A 173 -21.51 -3.17 4.28
N LEU A 174 -21.66 -2.92 5.59
CA LEU A 174 -22.33 -3.85 6.53
C LEU A 174 -23.79 -4.11 6.17
N ARG A 175 -24.55 -3.07 5.78
CA ARG A 175 -25.94 -3.24 5.32
C ARG A 175 -26.06 -4.13 4.07
N ARG A 176 -25.03 -4.10 3.21
CA ARG A 176 -24.97 -4.97 2.01
C ARG A 176 -24.39 -6.35 2.31
N GLY A 177 -23.83 -6.59 3.51
CA GLY A 177 -23.13 -7.82 3.87
C GLY A 177 -21.87 -8.07 3.07
N ARG A 178 -21.31 -7.05 2.40
CA ARG A 178 -20.09 -7.14 1.60
C ARG A 178 -19.34 -5.82 1.52
N GLY A 179 -18.03 -5.90 1.46
CA GLY A 179 -17.13 -4.77 1.26
C GLY A 179 -15.69 -5.18 1.42
N HIS A 180 -14.77 -4.41 0.84
CA HIS A 180 -13.36 -4.69 0.92
C HIS A 180 -12.54 -3.41 1.08
N PHE A 181 -11.83 -3.27 2.19
CA PHE A 181 -10.85 -2.22 2.40
C PHE A 181 -9.46 -2.71 1.97
N VAL A 182 -8.86 -2.04 0.99
CA VAL A 182 -7.48 -2.27 0.56
C VAL A 182 -6.65 -1.08 1.03
N VAL A 183 -5.61 -1.33 1.82
CA VAL A 183 -4.85 -0.27 2.49
C VAL A 183 -3.41 -0.28 2.04
N MET A 184 -3.00 0.79 1.35
CA MET A 184 -1.61 0.98 0.96
C MET A 184 -0.80 1.45 2.17
N SER A 185 -0.29 0.47 2.91
CA SER A 185 0.67 0.69 3.99
C SER A 185 2.07 0.91 3.41
N SER A 186 3.09 0.33 4.02
CA SER A 186 4.48 0.37 3.56
C SER A 186 5.30 -0.67 4.32
N ALA A 187 6.42 -1.09 3.75
CA ALA A 187 7.46 -1.80 4.50
C ALA A 187 7.93 -0.97 5.73
N ALA A 188 7.89 0.36 5.65
CA ALA A 188 8.17 1.25 6.77
C ALA A 188 7.18 1.10 7.94
N GLY A 189 5.99 0.52 7.73
CA GLY A 189 5.05 0.13 8.79
C GLY A 189 5.36 -1.21 9.45
N LYS A 190 6.45 -1.86 9.08
CA LYS A 190 6.93 -3.14 9.63
C LYS A 190 8.41 -3.07 10.02
N THR A 191 9.23 -2.47 9.18
CA THR A 191 10.66 -2.25 9.36
C THR A 191 10.95 -0.76 9.22
N PRO A 192 11.01 -0.01 10.33
CA PRO A 192 11.28 1.43 10.28
C PRO A 192 12.70 1.68 9.75
N ALA A 193 12.85 2.73 8.94
CA ALA A 193 14.13 3.17 8.42
C ALA A 193 14.53 4.53 9.01
N PRO A 194 15.83 4.80 9.15
CA PRO A 194 16.31 6.12 9.58
C PRO A 194 15.77 7.24 8.68
N GLY A 195 15.42 8.37 9.26
CA GLY A 195 14.88 9.52 8.56
C GLY A 195 13.39 9.44 8.19
N GLN A 196 12.67 8.40 8.64
CA GLN A 196 11.25 8.19 8.35
C GLN A 196 10.39 7.96 9.60
N ALA A 197 10.83 8.43 10.77
CA ALA A 197 10.17 8.11 12.05
C ALA A 197 8.65 8.39 12.04
N VAL A 198 8.23 9.59 11.61
CA VAL A 198 6.81 9.99 11.58
C VAL A 198 6.02 9.20 10.54
N TYR A 199 6.60 9.02 9.34
CA TYR A 199 5.96 8.23 8.30
C TYR A 199 5.78 6.77 8.74
N SER A 200 6.84 6.16 9.29
CA SER A 200 6.78 4.80 9.83
C SER A 200 5.71 4.69 10.91
N ALA A 201 5.70 5.62 11.89
CA ALA A 201 4.68 5.63 12.94
C ALA A 201 3.26 5.68 12.36
N SER A 202 3.02 6.51 11.33
CA SER A 202 1.71 6.58 10.66
C SER A 202 1.33 5.26 9.98
N LYS A 203 2.28 4.54 9.38
CA LYS A 203 2.03 3.25 8.72
C LYS A 203 1.84 2.11 9.73
N TYR A 204 2.54 2.14 10.87
CA TYR A 204 2.25 1.23 11.99
C TYR A 204 0.85 1.45 12.56
N ALA A 205 0.41 2.71 12.71
CA ALA A 205 -0.94 3.04 13.16
C ALA A 205 -2.01 2.46 12.21
N LEU A 206 -1.82 2.59 10.88
CA LEU A 206 -2.71 1.97 9.90
C LEU A 206 -2.74 0.44 10.05
N ASN A 207 -1.58 -0.21 10.17
CA ASN A 207 -1.53 -1.66 10.33
C ASN A 207 -2.30 -2.11 11.57
N GLY A 208 -2.09 -1.45 12.71
CA GLY A 208 -2.81 -1.75 13.95
C GLY A 208 -4.32 -1.62 13.79
N TYR A 209 -4.78 -0.47 13.28
CA TYR A 209 -6.20 -0.22 13.08
C TYR A 209 -6.86 -1.23 12.14
N PHE A 210 -6.28 -1.45 10.95
CA PHE A 210 -6.90 -2.31 9.94
C PHE A 210 -6.81 -3.80 10.27
N HIS A 211 -5.84 -4.24 11.05
CA HIS A 211 -5.82 -5.60 11.59
C HIS A 211 -6.91 -5.83 12.63
N SER A 212 -7.16 -4.85 13.53
CA SER A 212 -8.28 -4.91 14.47
C SER A 212 -9.62 -4.91 13.74
N LEU A 213 -9.81 -3.97 12.80
CA LEU A 213 -11.03 -3.86 11.99
C LEU A 213 -11.35 -5.17 11.27
N ARG A 214 -10.33 -5.83 10.69
CA ARG A 214 -10.51 -7.14 10.05
C ARG A 214 -11.03 -8.18 11.03
N SER A 215 -10.46 -8.24 12.23
CA SER A 215 -10.87 -9.21 13.25
C SER A 215 -12.33 -9.01 13.68
N GLU A 216 -12.77 -7.77 13.76
CA GLU A 216 -14.13 -7.40 14.15
C GLU A 216 -15.18 -7.66 13.04
N LEU A 217 -14.77 -7.54 11.76
CA LEU A 217 -15.72 -7.47 10.65
C LEU A 217 -15.64 -8.64 9.66
N CYS A 218 -14.65 -9.53 9.75
CA CYS A 218 -14.47 -10.60 8.77
C CYS A 218 -15.69 -11.56 8.70
N GLN A 219 -16.34 -11.84 9.82
CA GLN A 219 -17.54 -12.68 9.85
C GLN A 219 -18.81 -11.95 9.36
N LYS A 220 -18.72 -10.64 9.17
CA LYS A 220 -19.82 -9.78 8.68
C LYS A 220 -19.71 -9.50 7.17
N GLY A 221 -18.88 -10.26 6.46
CA GLY A 221 -18.68 -10.12 5.01
C GLY A 221 -17.75 -8.97 4.58
N ILE A 222 -17.04 -8.34 5.52
CA ILE A 222 -16.10 -7.26 5.22
C ILE A 222 -14.67 -7.81 5.20
N LYS A 223 -14.01 -7.64 4.06
CA LYS A 223 -12.60 -8.02 3.86
C LYS A 223 -11.68 -6.82 4.11
N VAL A 224 -10.46 -7.10 4.55
CA VAL A 224 -9.39 -6.09 4.68
C VAL A 224 -8.09 -6.70 4.18
N THR A 225 -7.47 -6.03 3.21
CA THR A 225 -6.15 -6.35 2.67
C THR A 225 -5.19 -5.21 3.00
N VAL A 226 -4.13 -5.50 3.76
CA VAL A 226 -3.04 -4.55 4.04
C VAL A 226 -1.90 -4.85 3.08
N VAL A 227 -1.50 -3.87 2.30
CA VAL A 227 -0.39 -3.98 1.32
C VAL A 227 0.80 -3.21 1.86
N CYS A 228 1.95 -3.88 1.96
CA CYS A 228 3.19 -3.31 2.49
C CYS A 228 4.27 -3.25 1.38
N PRO A 229 4.25 -2.22 0.50
CA PRO A 229 5.28 -2.06 -0.50
C PRO A 229 6.61 -1.64 0.13
N GLY A 230 7.71 -2.22 -0.36
CA GLY A 230 9.07 -1.73 -0.16
C GLY A 230 9.37 -0.54 -1.08
N PRO A 231 10.65 -0.32 -1.42
CA PRO A 231 11.04 0.71 -2.39
C PRO A 231 10.45 0.43 -3.77
N ILE A 232 9.64 1.38 -4.26
CA ILE A 232 8.99 1.33 -5.57
C ILE A 232 9.64 2.37 -6.49
N GLU A 233 9.82 2.02 -7.77
CA GLU A 233 10.20 2.97 -8.81
C GLU A 233 9.00 3.87 -9.12
N THR A 234 9.12 5.16 -8.77
CA THR A 234 8.13 6.16 -9.15
C THR A 234 8.80 7.21 -10.03
N SER A 235 8.09 7.72 -11.04
CA SER A 235 8.57 8.76 -11.95
C SER A 235 9.05 10.04 -11.27
N ASN A 236 8.67 10.26 -10.02
CA ASN A 236 9.08 11.40 -9.20
C ASN A 236 10.35 11.13 -8.35
N GLY A 237 10.95 9.94 -8.42
CA GLY A 237 12.11 9.54 -7.62
C GLY A 237 13.48 9.95 -8.18
N SER A 238 13.54 10.68 -9.31
CA SER A 238 14.79 11.15 -9.93
C SER A 238 15.35 12.45 -9.35
N GLY A 239 14.85 12.93 -8.22
CA GLY A 239 15.17 14.27 -7.68
C GLY A 239 15.75 14.31 -6.28
N ALA A 240 16.58 13.34 -5.83
CA ALA A 240 17.36 13.49 -4.60
C ALA A 240 18.65 12.64 -4.64
N THR A 241 19.50 12.89 -5.62
CA THR A 241 20.91 12.55 -5.50
C THR A 241 21.62 13.71 -4.80
N THR A 242 21.61 13.70 -3.48
CA THR A 242 22.59 14.45 -2.70
C THR A 242 23.78 13.54 -2.42
N SER A 243 24.90 13.91 -3.05
CA SER A 243 26.31 13.64 -2.73
C SER A 243 26.73 12.24 -2.27
N GLY A 244 27.39 11.49 -3.16
CA GLY A 244 28.73 10.98 -2.86
C GLY A 244 28.87 9.73 -2.03
N THR A 245 27.90 8.79 -1.98
CA THR A 245 28.21 7.43 -1.53
C THR A 245 27.49 6.45 -2.46
N LYS A 246 28.23 5.50 -3.05
CA LYS A 246 27.68 4.38 -3.82
C LYS A 246 26.75 3.57 -2.90
N VAL A 247 25.49 3.96 -2.82
CA VAL A 247 24.44 3.10 -2.28
C VAL A 247 24.31 1.94 -3.26
N SER A 248 24.52 0.72 -2.80
CA SER A 248 24.27 -0.51 -3.56
C SER A 248 22.97 -0.35 -4.33
N SER A 249 22.93 -0.69 -5.61
CA SER A 249 21.73 -0.58 -6.46
C SER A 249 20.66 -1.54 -5.96
N GLU A 250 19.91 -1.09 -4.96
CA GLU A 250 18.80 -1.85 -4.42
C GLU A 250 17.74 -2.00 -5.51
N LYS A 251 17.48 -3.24 -5.91
CA LYS A 251 16.51 -3.55 -6.95
C LYS A 251 15.12 -3.14 -6.48
N ARG A 252 14.48 -2.20 -7.17
CA ARG A 252 13.16 -1.69 -6.86
C ARG A 252 12.10 -2.38 -7.70
N VAL A 253 10.91 -2.56 -7.14
CA VAL A 253 9.75 -3.06 -7.88
C VAL A 253 9.15 -1.89 -8.65
N SER A 254 8.80 -2.10 -9.93
CA SER A 254 8.12 -1.05 -10.71
C SER A 254 6.75 -0.73 -10.14
N ALA A 255 6.27 0.50 -10.34
CA ALA A 255 4.98 0.91 -9.86
C ALA A 255 3.84 0.09 -10.47
N GLU A 256 3.94 -0.27 -11.76
CA GLU A 256 2.99 -1.11 -12.48
C GLU A 256 2.90 -2.51 -11.87
N ARG A 257 4.05 -3.11 -11.53
CA ARG A 257 4.10 -4.44 -10.91
C ARG A 257 3.61 -4.40 -9.47
N CYS A 258 3.91 -3.35 -8.72
CA CYS A 258 3.36 -3.16 -7.37
C CYS A 258 1.83 -3.11 -7.40
N VAL A 259 1.26 -2.39 -8.35
CA VAL A 259 -0.19 -2.31 -8.52
C VAL A 259 -0.79 -3.65 -8.94
N GLU A 260 -0.19 -4.36 -9.89
CA GLU A 260 -0.64 -5.69 -10.29
C GLU A 260 -0.69 -6.65 -9.09
N LEU A 261 0.37 -6.70 -8.29
CA LEU A 261 0.43 -7.53 -7.08
C LEU A 261 -0.61 -7.09 -6.03
N THR A 262 -0.87 -5.79 -5.92
CA THR A 262 -1.93 -5.24 -5.05
C THR A 262 -3.32 -5.73 -5.49
N ILE A 263 -3.61 -5.71 -6.80
CA ILE A 263 -4.90 -6.18 -7.34
C ILE A 263 -5.02 -7.70 -7.20
N ILE A 264 -3.94 -8.46 -7.42
CA ILE A 264 -3.91 -9.90 -7.11
C ILE A 264 -4.28 -10.14 -5.65
N ALA A 265 -3.62 -9.45 -4.72
CA ALA A 265 -3.88 -9.58 -3.29
C ALA A 265 -5.35 -9.28 -2.94
N ALA A 266 -5.88 -8.18 -3.46
CA ALA A 266 -7.27 -7.77 -3.24
C ALA A 266 -8.25 -8.79 -3.83
N SER A 267 -8.08 -9.23 -5.08
CA SER A 267 -8.98 -10.18 -5.75
C SER A 267 -9.00 -11.55 -5.05
N HIS A 268 -7.91 -11.94 -4.40
CA HIS A 268 -7.84 -13.16 -3.60
C HIS A 268 -8.23 -12.96 -2.13
N GLY A 269 -8.52 -11.73 -1.68
CA GLY A 269 -8.86 -11.43 -0.30
C GLY A 269 -7.73 -11.74 0.67
N LEU A 270 -6.46 -11.56 0.25
CA LEU A 270 -5.31 -11.79 1.11
C LEU A 270 -5.29 -10.78 2.26
N LYS A 271 -4.93 -11.25 3.44
CA LYS A 271 -5.02 -10.44 4.66
C LYS A 271 -3.94 -9.37 4.74
N GLU A 272 -2.72 -9.74 4.40
CA GLU A 272 -1.54 -8.86 4.35
C GLU A 272 -0.60 -9.40 3.29
N VAL A 273 0.04 -8.50 2.56
CA VAL A 273 1.04 -8.87 1.55
C VAL A 273 2.20 -7.88 1.55
N TRP A 274 3.40 -8.40 1.26
CA TRP A 274 4.62 -7.64 1.13
C TRP A 274 5.07 -7.66 -0.32
N ILE A 275 5.32 -6.48 -0.87
CA ILE A 275 5.73 -6.31 -2.27
C ILE A 275 7.12 -5.70 -2.29
N SER A 276 8.12 -6.55 -2.44
CA SER A 276 9.53 -6.16 -2.50
C SER A 276 10.38 -7.32 -2.96
N TYR A 277 11.52 -7.04 -3.56
CA TYR A 277 12.54 -8.05 -3.74
C TYR A 277 13.11 -8.50 -2.38
N GLN A 278 13.40 -9.78 -2.25
CA GLN A 278 13.68 -10.46 -0.97
C GLN A 278 14.97 -9.99 -0.26
N GLY A 279 15.80 -9.17 -0.89
CA GLY A 279 16.95 -8.52 -0.22
C GLY A 279 16.55 -7.73 1.05
N ILE A 280 15.30 -7.24 1.11
CA ILE A 280 14.75 -6.56 2.30
C ILE A 280 14.41 -7.55 3.43
N PHE A 281 14.10 -8.81 3.12
CA PHE A 281 13.89 -9.83 4.15
C PHE A 281 15.17 -10.16 4.92
N GLY A 282 16.33 -10.14 4.26
CA GLY A 282 17.63 -10.24 4.94
C GLY A 282 17.81 -9.10 5.95
N PHE A 283 17.39 -7.91 5.58
CA PHE A 283 17.43 -6.73 6.44
C PHE A 283 16.46 -6.83 7.62
N PHE A 284 15.24 -7.36 7.37
CA PHE A 284 14.24 -7.62 8.42
C PHE A 284 14.73 -8.64 9.42
N PHE A 285 15.29 -9.75 8.96
CA PHE A 285 15.86 -10.79 9.81
C PHE A 285 17.02 -10.25 10.65
N GLN A 286 17.86 -9.43 10.06
CA GLN A 286 19.01 -8.81 10.72
C GLN A 286 18.59 -7.77 11.76
N SER A 287 17.59 -6.91 11.49
CA SER A 287 17.12 -5.90 12.43
C SER A 287 16.28 -6.47 13.58
N HIS A 288 15.51 -7.54 13.34
CA HIS A 288 14.64 -8.13 14.37
C HIS A 288 15.31 -9.23 15.20
N LEU A 289 16.19 -10.03 14.62
CA LEU A 289 16.90 -11.09 15.36
C LEU A 289 18.21 -10.64 15.98
N LEU A 290 18.92 -9.71 15.37
CA LEU A 290 20.27 -9.33 15.83
C LEU A 290 20.30 -7.97 16.54
N GLY A 291 19.19 -7.22 16.58
CA GLY A 291 19.14 -5.91 17.24
C GLY A 291 20.11 -4.88 16.67
N THR A 292 20.75 -5.19 15.54
CA THR A 292 21.75 -4.34 14.89
C THR A 292 21.15 -3.68 13.67
N THR A 293 20.84 -2.39 13.77
CA THR A 293 20.76 -1.56 12.56
C THR A 293 22.17 -1.50 11.95
N PRO A 294 22.32 -1.71 10.61
CA PRO A 294 23.61 -1.45 9.97
C PRO A 294 23.98 0.02 10.23
N SER A 295 25.04 0.25 10.98
CA SER A 295 25.63 1.56 11.10
C SER A 295 26.04 1.99 9.72
N GLN A 296 25.34 2.96 9.11
CA GLN A 296 25.94 3.72 8.03
C GLN A 296 27.15 4.40 8.67
N GLY A 297 28.35 4.03 8.21
CA GLY A 297 29.60 4.59 8.70
C GLY A 297 29.63 6.10 8.56
N GLY A 298 29.26 6.76 9.61
CA GLY A 298 29.48 8.15 9.91
C GLY A 298 30.21 8.19 11.25
N GLU A 299 31.37 8.78 11.28
CA GLU A 299 32.12 9.04 12.51
C GLU A 299 31.18 9.69 13.55
N PRO A 300 31.27 9.33 14.82
CA PRO A 300 30.51 9.98 15.87
C PRO A 300 30.89 11.48 15.90
N PRO A 301 29.91 12.39 16.02
CA PRO A 301 30.23 13.80 16.17
C PRO A 301 31.11 14.00 17.39
N ALA A 302 32.18 14.77 17.22
CA ALA A 302 33.10 15.11 18.27
C ALA A 302 32.34 15.65 19.52
N ARG A 303 32.62 15.11 20.68
CA ARG A 303 32.05 15.59 21.95
C ARG A 303 32.36 17.07 22.10
N GLN A 304 31.34 17.90 22.09
CA GLN A 304 31.47 19.27 22.56
C GLN A 304 31.62 19.27 24.08
N PRO A 305 32.51 20.08 24.65
CA PRO A 305 32.66 20.16 26.09
C PRO A 305 31.45 20.84 26.71
N ASN A 306 31.06 20.32 27.87
CA ASN A 306 30.00 20.83 28.75
C ASN A 306 30.20 22.34 29.05
N TYR A 307 29.14 23.11 28.88
CA TYR A 307 28.86 24.30 29.65
C TYR A 307 27.46 24.20 30.27
#